data_c24a5f8fa5d336247f7ca864f403ee91
#
_entry.id   c24a5f8fa5d336247f7ca864f403ee91
#
_cell.length_a   1.000
_cell.length_b   1.000
_cell.length_c   1.000
_cell.angle_alpha   90.00
_cell.angle_beta   90.00
_cell.angle_gamma   90.00
#
_symmetry.space_group_name_H-M   'P 1'
#
loop_
_entity.id
_entity.type
_entity.pdbx_description
1 polymer ?
#
loop_
_entity_poly.entity_id
_entity_poly.type
_entity_poly.pdbx_seq_one_letter_code
_entity_poly.pdbx_strand_id
1 'polypeptide(L)'
;HLSVVSDNTLLNTTCFLVYSILAFAGQLPIGFLLDSNHKIKSFSLFAVICLLMAIALAPISVFMAIIVSGVASAFVHVSGGTVCYLSDNKNSSLSGIFTAPGVIGLISGGIFGSIQESIYYIILLVIPLAVLLFFVWKMSFPKYIKSPINKDQSSILDTHDAFMLLLLAAIAFRSLFWNILHVMCF
;
A
#
# COMPACT_ATOMS: atom_id res chain seq x y z
N HIS A 1 10.92 34.76 2.04
CA HIS A 1 10.19 33.92 1.07
C HIS A 1 10.88 32.55 0.83
N LEU A 2 12.20 32.52 0.70
CA LEU A 2 12.97 31.27 0.47
C LEU A 2 12.93 30.30 1.68
N SER A 3 12.89 30.81 2.91
CA SER A 3 12.81 29.99 4.12
C SER A 3 11.48 29.24 4.24
N VAL A 4 10.38 29.87 3.91
CA VAL A 4 9.02 29.26 3.98
C VAL A 4 8.84 28.17 2.92
N VAL A 5 9.41 28.36 1.73
CA VAL A 5 9.39 27.33 0.66
C VAL A 5 10.25 26.11 1.06
N SER A 6 11.39 26.34 1.69
CA SER A 6 12.29 25.28 2.17
C SER A 6 11.64 24.42 3.27
N ASP A 7 10.93 25.04 4.23
CA ASP A 7 10.26 24.33 5.32
C ASP A 7 9.11 23.44 4.81
N ASN A 8 8.33 23.93 3.86
CA ASN A 8 7.25 23.14 3.25
C ASN A 8 7.80 21.95 2.45
N THR A 9 8.91 22.14 1.75
CA THR A 9 9.53 21.05 0.96
C THR A 9 10.07 19.95 1.86
N LEU A 10 10.74 20.33 2.96
CA LEU A 10 11.27 19.38 3.94
C LEU A 10 10.14 18.59 4.60
N LEU A 11 9.06 19.26 5.01
CA LEU A 11 7.90 18.62 5.60
C LEU A 11 7.26 17.62 4.63
N ASN A 12 7.03 18.01 3.39
CA ASN A 12 6.45 17.14 2.36
C ASN A 12 7.32 15.91 2.09
N THR A 13 8.65 16.10 1.99
CA THR A 13 9.59 14.99 1.81
C THR A 13 9.57 14.04 3.00
N THR A 14 9.55 14.56 4.22
CA THR A 14 9.48 13.75 5.44
C THR A 14 8.17 12.96 5.50
N CYS A 15 7.05 13.58 5.18
CA CYS A 15 5.75 12.92 5.11
C CYS A 15 5.72 11.79 4.09
N PHE A 16 6.30 12.02 2.91
CA PHE A 16 6.40 11.01 1.85
C PHE A 16 7.30 9.84 2.28
N LEU A 17 8.44 10.12 2.93
CA LEU A 17 9.33 9.08 3.46
C LEU A 17 8.66 8.23 4.53
N VAL A 18 8.00 8.86 5.49
CA VAL A 18 7.27 8.15 6.56
C VAL A 18 6.18 7.26 5.96
N TYR A 19 5.37 7.79 5.04
CA TYR A 19 4.37 6.99 4.33
C TYR A 19 5.00 5.79 3.62
N SER A 20 6.07 6.02 2.85
CA SER A 20 6.72 4.98 2.06
C SER A 20 7.33 3.88 2.93
N ILE A 21 7.99 4.25 4.03
CA ILE A 21 8.54 3.28 4.99
C ILE A 21 7.40 2.42 5.58
N LEU A 22 6.33 3.03 6.04
CA LEU A 22 5.20 2.30 6.63
C LEU A 22 4.47 1.44 5.60
N ALA A 23 4.25 1.96 4.39
CA ALA A 23 3.54 1.25 3.33
C ALA A 23 4.31 0.05 2.77
N PHE A 24 5.64 0.15 2.65
CA PHE A 24 6.47 -0.90 2.05
C PHE A 24 7.16 -1.78 3.10
N ALA A 25 7.89 -1.19 4.06
CA ALA A 25 8.55 -1.98 5.10
C ALA A 25 7.54 -2.62 6.06
N GLY A 26 6.38 -1.99 6.28
CA GLY A 26 5.27 -2.53 7.06
C GLY A 26 4.66 -3.80 6.47
N GLN A 27 4.82 -4.07 5.17
CA GLN A 27 4.27 -5.29 4.55
C GLN A 27 4.89 -6.56 5.14
N LEU A 28 6.17 -6.51 5.50
CA LEU A 28 6.88 -7.67 6.04
C LEU A 28 6.28 -8.14 7.38
N PRO A 29 6.19 -7.33 8.45
CA PRO A 29 5.56 -7.75 9.69
C PRO A 29 4.07 -8.08 9.53
N ILE A 30 3.36 -7.38 8.66
CA ILE A 30 1.93 -7.66 8.40
C ILE A 30 1.78 -9.01 7.68
N GLY A 31 2.69 -9.36 6.77
CA GLY A 31 2.73 -10.68 6.14
C GLY A 31 2.88 -11.79 7.18
N PHE A 32 3.83 -11.68 8.09
CA PHE A 32 3.98 -12.65 9.19
C PHE A 32 2.74 -12.73 10.09
N LEU A 33 2.10 -11.60 10.37
CA LEU A 33 0.86 -11.58 11.14
C LEU A 33 -0.29 -12.27 10.40
N LEU A 34 -0.39 -12.08 9.09
CA LEU A 34 -1.40 -12.74 8.27
C LEU A 34 -1.16 -14.25 8.19
N ASP A 35 0.08 -14.67 8.01
CA ASP A 35 0.48 -16.08 7.97
C ASP A 35 0.21 -16.80 9.30
N SER A 36 0.31 -16.08 10.41
CA SER A 36 -0.02 -16.60 11.74
C SER A 36 -1.53 -16.69 11.99
N ASN A 37 -2.28 -15.67 11.57
CA ASN A 37 -3.72 -15.56 11.89
C ASN A 37 -4.64 -16.16 10.84
N HIS A 38 -4.21 -16.26 9.59
CA HIS A 38 -4.98 -16.77 8.44
C HIS A 38 -6.31 -16.04 8.16
N LYS A 39 -6.50 -14.82 8.68
CA LYS A 39 -7.76 -14.05 8.63
C LYS A 39 -7.71 -12.95 7.56
N ILE A 40 -7.57 -13.32 6.29
CA ILE A 40 -7.44 -12.38 5.16
C ILE A 40 -8.57 -11.34 5.17
N LYS A 41 -9.82 -11.77 5.35
CA LYS A 41 -10.99 -10.88 5.38
C LYS A 41 -10.88 -9.80 6.46
N SER A 42 -10.44 -10.18 7.66
CA SER A 42 -10.28 -9.23 8.78
C SER A 42 -9.17 -8.21 8.49
N PHE A 43 -8.08 -8.64 7.85
CA PHE A 43 -6.99 -7.75 7.44
C PHE A 43 -7.44 -6.77 6.37
N SER A 44 -8.21 -7.24 5.37
CA SER A 44 -8.78 -6.37 4.32
C SER A 44 -9.78 -5.36 4.89
N LEU A 45 -10.66 -5.77 5.80
CA LEU A 45 -11.61 -4.86 6.47
C LEU A 45 -10.87 -3.83 7.32
N PHE A 46 -9.87 -4.25 8.10
CA PHE A 46 -9.06 -3.37 8.91
C PHE A 46 -8.35 -2.31 8.05
N ALA A 47 -7.80 -2.71 6.91
CA ALA A 47 -7.16 -1.81 5.96
C ALA A 47 -8.10 -0.69 5.50
N VAL A 48 -9.32 -1.05 5.06
CA VAL A 48 -10.29 -0.06 4.56
C VAL A 48 -10.78 0.85 5.68
N ILE A 49 -11.00 0.32 6.88
CA ILE A 49 -11.36 1.13 8.05
C ILE A 49 -10.24 2.13 8.39
N CYS A 50 -8.97 1.70 8.38
CA CYS A 50 -7.84 2.59 8.60
C CYS A 50 -7.74 3.68 7.51
N LEU A 51 -8.04 3.39 6.25
CA LEU A 51 -8.09 4.40 5.19
C LEU A 51 -9.18 5.44 5.45
N LEU A 52 -10.38 5.02 5.87
CA LEU A 52 -11.45 5.94 6.25
C LEU A 52 -11.05 6.80 7.47
N MET A 53 -10.39 6.19 8.46
CA MET A 53 -9.85 6.92 9.61
C MET A 53 -8.77 7.94 9.20
N ALA A 54 -7.90 7.59 8.24
CA ALA A 54 -6.89 8.52 7.75
C ALA A 54 -7.52 9.77 7.12
N ILE A 55 -8.61 9.60 6.33
CA ILE A 55 -9.35 10.73 5.77
C ILE A 55 -9.97 11.59 6.89
N ALA A 56 -10.55 10.98 7.91
CA ALA A 56 -11.15 11.70 9.05
C ALA A 56 -10.10 12.43 9.90
N LEU A 57 -8.88 11.89 9.98
CA LEU A 57 -7.77 12.50 10.72
C LEU A 57 -7.07 13.64 9.94
N ALA A 58 -7.18 13.65 8.61
CA ALA A 58 -6.49 14.64 7.77
C ALA A 58 -6.73 16.10 8.18
N PRO A 59 -7.97 16.55 8.51
CA PRO A 59 -8.20 17.91 8.95
C PRO A 59 -7.69 18.21 10.37
N ILE A 60 -7.44 17.18 11.19
CA ILE A 60 -6.95 17.32 12.56
C ILE A 60 -5.42 17.32 12.59
N SER A 61 -4.81 16.35 11.92
CA SER A 61 -3.35 16.19 11.84
C SER A 61 -2.97 15.42 10.58
N VAL A 62 -2.37 16.12 9.64
CA VAL A 62 -1.86 15.54 8.39
C VAL A 62 -0.82 14.45 8.67
N PHE A 63 0.03 14.65 9.67
CA PHE A 63 1.07 13.68 10.01
C PHE A 63 0.47 12.36 10.52
N MET A 64 -0.53 12.41 11.40
CA MET A 64 -1.24 11.21 11.87
C MET A 64 -2.01 10.52 10.72
N ALA A 65 -2.64 11.29 9.84
CA ALA A 65 -3.30 10.75 8.66
C ALA A 65 -2.33 9.98 7.75
N ILE A 66 -1.12 10.49 7.57
CA ILE A 66 -0.06 9.85 6.78
C ILE A 66 0.41 8.54 7.41
N ILE A 67 0.61 8.51 8.73
CA ILE A 67 0.99 7.29 9.45
C ILE A 67 -0.09 6.22 9.27
N VAL A 68 -1.35 6.58 9.54
CA VAL A 68 -2.47 5.64 9.45
C VAL A 68 -2.68 5.15 8.01
N SER A 69 -2.55 6.02 7.02
CA SER A 69 -2.67 5.65 5.60
C SER A 69 -1.52 4.76 5.14
N GLY A 70 -0.29 4.98 5.60
CA GLY A 70 0.85 4.13 5.30
C GLY A 70 0.67 2.70 5.84
N VAL A 71 0.24 2.58 7.09
CA VAL A 71 -0.10 1.28 7.70
C VAL A 71 -1.25 0.62 6.94
N ALA A 72 -2.32 1.35 6.65
CA ALA A 72 -3.46 0.83 5.89
C ALA A 72 -3.05 0.32 4.51
N SER A 73 -2.17 1.06 3.81
CA SER A 73 -1.61 0.66 2.51
C SER A 73 -0.87 -0.69 2.60
N ALA A 74 -0.05 -0.89 3.64
CA ALA A 74 0.63 -2.16 3.85
C ALA A 74 -0.35 -3.33 4.05
N PHE A 75 -1.44 -3.12 4.81
CA PHE A 75 -2.49 -4.14 4.97
C PHE A 75 -3.22 -4.43 3.66
N VAL A 76 -3.53 -3.41 2.83
CA VAL A 76 -4.15 -3.58 1.51
C VAL A 76 -3.26 -4.44 0.61
N HIS A 77 -1.96 -4.11 0.54
CA HIS A 77 -1.04 -4.81 -0.34
C HIS A 77 -0.84 -6.27 0.06
N VAL A 78 -0.67 -6.54 1.36
CA VAL A 78 -0.49 -7.91 1.86
C VAL A 78 -1.76 -8.73 1.67
N SER A 79 -2.92 -8.21 2.10
CA SER A 79 -4.18 -8.96 1.99
C SER A 79 -4.61 -9.16 0.53
N GLY A 80 -4.49 -8.13 -0.31
CA GLY A 80 -4.83 -8.20 -1.73
C GLY A 80 -3.89 -9.13 -2.51
N GLY A 81 -2.57 -9.03 -2.27
CA GLY A 81 -1.59 -9.94 -2.86
C GLY A 81 -1.85 -11.40 -2.47
N THR A 82 -2.20 -11.65 -1.20
CA THR A 82 -2.56 -12.99 -0.73
C THR A 82 -3.83 -13.52 -1.41
N VAL A 83 -4.85 -12.67 -1.60
CA VAL A 83 -6.07 -13.06 -2.33
C VAL A 83 -5.73 -13.42 -3.78
N CYS A 84 -4.91 -12.63 -4.46
CA CYS A 84 -4.48 -12.93 -5.82
C CYS A 84 -3.74 -14.28 -5.90
N TYR A 85 -2.82 -14.52 -4.98
CA TYR A 85 -2.05 -15.76 -4.92
C TYR A 85 -2.94 -16.99 -4.66
N LEU A 86 -3.89 -16.89 -3.74
CA LEU A 86 -4.78 -18.01 -3.40
C LEU A 86 -5.87 -18.26 -4.46
N SER A 87 -6.22 -17.23 -5.23
CA SER A 87 -7.25 -17.37 -6.28
C SER A 87 -6.70 -18.04 -7.53
N ASP A 88 -5.49 -17.69 -7.95
CA ASP A 88 -4.82 -18.30 -9.10
C ASP A 88 -3.30 -18.11 -8.98
N ASN A 89 -2.61 -19.16 -8.54
CA ASN A 89 -1.16 -19.15 -8.39
C ASN A 89 -0.40 -19.48 -9.70
N LYS A 90 -1.12 -19.78 -10.78
CA LYS A 90 -0.51 -20.11 -12.08
C LYS A 90 -0.43 -18.92 -13.02
N ASN A 91 -1.32 -17.95 -12.85
CA ASN A 91 -1.43 -16.79 -13.72
C ASN A 91 -1.10 -15.49 -12.96
N SER A 92 -0.13 -14.74 -13.46
CA SER A 92 0.24 -13.42 -12.89
C SER A 92 -0.76 -12.30 -13.24
N SER A 93 -1.76 -12.59 -14.07
CA SER A 93 -2.76 -11.60 -14.51
C SER A 93 -3.54 -10.97 -13.36
N LEU A 94 -3.90 -11.76 -12.33
CA LEU A 94 -4.61 -11.27 -11.16
C LEU A 94 -3.77 -10.26 -10.36
N SER A 95 -2.46 -10.50 -10.24
CA SER A 95 -1.54 -9.55 -9.60
C SER A 95 -1.46 -8.24 -10.38
N GLY A 96 -1.43 -8.31 -11.72
CA GLY A 96 -1.47 -7.13 -12.59
C GLY A 96 -2.77 -6.34 -12.45
N ILE A 97 -3.91 -7.02 -12.43
CA ILE A 97 -5.23 -6.40 -12.23
C ILE A 97 -5.32 -5.75 -10.85
N PHE A 98 -4.73 -6.36 -9.82
CA PHE A 98 -4.70 -5.79 -8.46
C PHE A 98 -3.85 -4.52 -8.37
N THR A 99 -2.71 -4.48 -9.08
CA THR A 99 -1.79 -3.33 -9.00
C THR A 99 -2.17 -2.17 -9.92
N ALA A 100 -2.81 -2.43 -11.06
CA ALA A 100 -3.16 -1.42 -12.06
C ALA A 100 -4.02 -0.25 -11.50
N PRO A 101 -5.08 -0.47 -10.70
CA PRO A 101 -5.85 0.62 -10.10
C PRO A 101 -5.03 1.51 -9.16
N GLY A 102 -3.97 0.97 -8.55
CA GLY A 102 -3.06 1.74 -7.69
C GLY A 102 -2.34 2.85 -8.46
N VAL A 103 -1.95 2.59 -9.70
CA VAL A 103 -1.31 3.61 -10.56
C VAL A 103 -2.30 4.71 -10.93
N ILE A 104 -3.54 4.34 -11.28
CA ILE A 104 -4.60 5.31 -11.57
C ILE A 104 -4.88 6.16 -10.33
N GLY A 105 -4.96 5.53 -9.14
CA GLY A 105 -5.14 6.22 -7.87
C GLY A 105 -4.01 7.21 -7.56
N LEU A 106 -2.76 6.84 -7.86
CA LEU A 106 -1.59 7.70 -7.64
C LEU A 106 -1.65 8.94 -8.54
N ILE A 107 -1.94 8.77 -9.83
CA ILE A 107 -2.03 9.87 -10.81
C ILE A 107 -3.20 10.79 -10.45
N SER A 108 -4.39 10.24 -10.23
CA SER A 108 -5.57 11.02 -9.87
C SER A 108 -5.40 11.74 -8.53
N GLY A 109 -4.80 11.08 -7.54
CA GLY A 109 -4.48 11.67 -6.24
C GLY A 109 -3.53 12.85 -6.35
N GLY A 110 -2.50 12.77 -7.21
CA GLY A 110 -1.59 13.87 -7.49
C GLY A 110 -2.30 15.06 -8.14
N ILE A 111 -3.17 14.82 -9.14
CA ILE A 111 -3.96 15.87 -9.81
C ILE A 111 -4.92 16.52 -8.81
N PHE A 112 -5.71 15.73 -8.08
CA PHE A 112 -6.67 16.26 -7.11
C PHE A 112 -6.01 16.96 -5.93
N GLY A 113 -4.85 16.49 -5.47
CA GLY A 113 -4.09 17.13 -4.39
C GLY A 113 -3.53 18.50 -4.77
N SER A 114 -3.28 18.75 -6.08
CA SER A 114 -2.82 20.06 -6.57
C SER A 114 -3.95 21.08 -6.76
N ILE A 115 -5.19 20.63 -6.87
CA ILE A 115 -6.38 21.48 -7.02
C ILE A 115 -6.93 21.76 -5.61
N GLN A 116 -6.48 22.86 -5.00
CA GLN A 116 -6.81 23.20 -3.61
C GLN A 116 -8.30 23.33 -3.31
N GLU A 117 -8.67 22.83 -2.11
CA GLU A 117 -9.73 23.31 -1.22
C GLU A 117 -11.19 23.11 -1.63
N SER A 118 -11.64 21.84 -1.67
CA SER A 118 -13.08 21.64 -1.56
C SER A 118 -13.43 20.38 -0.76
N ILE A 119 -14.36 20.50 0.17
CA ILE A 119 -14.97 19.40 0.92
C ILE A 119 -15.53 18.30 -0.02
N TYR A 120 -15.85 18.66 -1.25
CA TYR A 120 -16.30 17.73 -2.28
C TYR A 120 -15.28 16.62 -2.59
N TYR A 121 -13.97 16.88 -2.46
CA TYR A 121 -12.94 15.86 -2.66
C TYR A 121 -12.93 14.82 -1.54
N ILE A 122 -13.23 15.23 -0.32
CA ILE A 122 -13.37 14.31 0.82
C ILE A 122 -14.55 13.37 0.56
N ILE A 123 -15.68 13.90 0.11
CA ILE A 123 -16.87 13.11 -0.22
C ILE A 123 -16.57 12.15 -1.37
N LEU A 124 -15.86 12.62 -2.41
CA LEU A 124 -15.45 11.82 -3.56
C LEU A 124 -14.55 10.64 -3.17
N LEU A 125 -13.73 10.78 -2.11
CA LEU A 125 -12.88 9.71 -1.60
C LEU A 125 -13.62 8.76 -0.64
N VAL A 126 -14.50 9.30 0.20
CA VAL A 126 -15.23 8.51 1.20
C VAL A 126 -16.24 7.56 0.57
N ILE A 127 -16.97 8.01 -0.47
CA ILE A 127 -17.99 7.19 -1.12
C ILE A 127 -17.41 5.88 -1.69
N PRO A 128 -16.37 5.89 -2.56
CA PRO A 128 -15.80 4.65 -3.09
C PRO A 128 -15.20 3.76 -2.00
N LEU A 129 -14.61 4.34 -0.93
CA LEU A 129 -14.11 3.55 0.19
C LEU A 129 -15.25 2.89 0.99
N ALA A 130 -16.36 3.57 1.20
CA ALA A 130 -17.53 3.00 1.86
C ALA A 130 -18.16 1.88 1.02
N VAL A 131 -18.23 2.05 -0.30
CA VAL A 131 -18.68 1.01 -1.24
C VAL A 131 -17.73 -0.18 -1.19
N LEU A 132 -16.42 0.06 -1.21
CA LEU A 132 -15.41 -0.97 -1.12
C LEU A 132 -15.49 -1.73 0.21
N LEU A 133 -15.70 -1.02 1.33
CA LEU A 133 -15.92 -1.64 2.64
C LEU A 133 -17.13 -2.58 2.62
N PHE A 134 -18.23 -2.14 2.04
CA PHE A 134 -19.44 -2.95 1.89
C PHE A 134 -19.17 -4.22 1.07
N PHE A 135 -18.48 -4.10 -0.06
CA PHE A 135 -18.12 -5.25 -0.88
C PHE A 135 -17.19 -6.22 -0.15
N VAL A 136 -16.11 -5.73 0.48
CA VAL A 136 -15.19 -6.55 1.26
C VAL A 136 -15.91 -7.28 2.40
N TRP A 137 -16.87 -6.61 3.05
CA TRP A 137 -17.66 -7.23 4.11
C TRP A 137 -18.56 -8.36 3.58
N LYS A 138 -19.15 -8.19 2.40
CA LYS A 138 -20.10 -9.14 1.81
C LYS A 138 -19.42 -10.28 1.05
N MET A 139 -18.22 -10.07 0.52
CA MET A 139 -17.48 -11.09 -0.24
C MET A 139 -17.00 -12.24 0.65
N SER A 140 -17.06 -13.45 0.09
CA SER A 140 -16.39 -14.62 0.64
C SER A 140 -14.93 -14.65 0.13
N PHE A 141 -14.00 -14.71 1.06
CA PHE A 141 -12.58 -14.79 0.75
C PHE A 141 -12.13 -16.24 0.57
N PRO A 142 -11.12 -16.51 -0.26
CA PRO A 142 -10.54 -17.84 -0.38
C PRO A 142 -10.00 -18.30 0.98
N LYS A 143 -10.15 -19.60 1.26
CA LYS A 143 -9.63 -20.17 2.49
C LYS A 143 -8.10 -20.21 2.40
N TYR A 144 -7.45 -19.77 3.46
CA TYR A 144 -6.01 -19.89 3.60
C TYR A 144 -5.64 -21.36 3.73
N ILE A 145 -5.00 -21.91 2.72
CA ILE A 145 -4.51 -23.28 2.74
C ILE A 145 -3.03 -23.21 3.09
N LYS A 146 -2.68 -23.65 4.30
CA LYS A 146 -1.28 -23.80 4.69
C LYS A 146 -0.67 -24.89 3.84
N SER A 147 0.13 -24.50 2.84
CA SER A 147 0.90 -25.49 2.08
C SER A 147 1.84 -26.23 3.05
N PRO A 148 1.86 -27.57 3.06
CA PRO A 148 2.85 -28.29 3.86
C PRO A 148 4.22 -27.86 3.34
N ILE A 149 5.02 -27.25 4.21
CA ILE A 149 6.41 -26.93 3.90
C ILE A 149 7.14 -28.26 3.76
N ASN A 150 7.33 -28.71 2.52
CA ASN A 150 8.19 -29.83 2.22
C ASN A 150 9.61 -29.40 2.59
N LYS A 151 10.17 -30.02 3.61
CA LYS A 151 11.53 -29.71 4.11
C LYS A 151 12.62 -29.94 3.07
N ASP A 152 12.33 -30.64 1.98
CA ASP A 152 13.25 -30.88 0.86
C ASP A 152 13.33 -29.70 -0.14
N GLN A 153 12.57 -28.62 0.08
CA GLN A 153 12.57 -27.42 -0.79
C GLN A 153 13.55 -26.32 -0.34
N SER A 154 14.41 -26.57 0.64
CA SER A 154 15.33 -25.55 1.17
C SER A 154 16.26 -24.95 0.12
N SER A 155 16.71 -25.74 -0.85
CA SER A 155 17.60 -25.27 -1.93
C SER A 155 16.88 -24.46 -3.01
N ILE A 156 15.57 -24.68 -3.22
CA ILE A 156 14.75 -23.92 -4.19
C ILE A 156 14.37 -22.57 -3.57
N LEU A 157 14.19 -22.52 -2.25
CA LEU A 157 13.91 -21.28 -1.51
C LEU A 157 15.06 -20.28 -1.67
N ASP A 158 16.32 -20.71 -1.54
CA ASP A 158 17.49 -19.84 -1.63
C ASP A 158 17.58 -19.11 -3.00
N THR A 159 17.24 -19.78 -4.10
CA THR A 159 17.27 -19.15 -5.43
C THR A 159 16.12 -18.17 -5.62
N HIS A 160 14.93 -18.48 -5.10
CA HIS A 160 13.78 -17.60 -5.14
C HIS A 160 13.96 -16.38 -4.23
N ASP A 161 14.54 -16.55 -3.06
CA ASP A 161 14.81 -15.46 -2.13
C ASP A 161 15.84 -14.48 -2.69
N ALA A 162 16.91 -14.99 -3.33
CA ALA A 162 17.89 -14.15 -4.00
C ALA A 162 17.25 -13.35 -5.16
N PHE A 163 16.38 -13.98 -5.96
CA PHE A 163 15.66 -13.30 -7.04
C PHE A 163 14.70 -12.24 -6.49
N MET A 164 13.96 -12.54 -5.42
CA MET A 164 13.06 -11.57 -4.76
C MET A 164 13.84 -10.40 -4.18
N LEU A 165 15.00 -10.62 -3.54
CA LEU A 165 15.86 -9.56 -3.03
C LEU A 165 16.39 -8.68 -4.16
N LEU A 166 16.76 -9.27 -5.28
CA LEU A 166 17.24 -8.55 -6.46
C LEU A 166 16.13 -7.68 -7.07
N LEU A 167 14.90 -8.20 -7.12
CA LEU A 167 13.72 -7.49 -7.60
C LEU A 167 13.35 -6.34 -6.66
N LEU A 168 13.40 -6.56 -5.34
CA LEU A 168 13.21 -5.51 -4.34
C LEU A 168 14.29 -4.42 -4.46
N ALA A 169 15.55 -4.79 -4.64
CA ALA A 169 16.64 -3.85 -4.89
C ALA A 169 16.38 -3.03 -6.15
N ALA A 170 15.95 -3.65 -7.25
CA ALA A 170 15.64 -2.96 -8.50
C ALA A 170 14.49 -1.94 -8.32
N ILE A 171 13.44 -2.30 -7.57
CA ILE A 171 12.33 -1.39 -7.25
C ILE A 171 12.83 -0.22 -6.38
N ALA A 172 13.66 -0.50 -5.37
CA ALA A 172 14.25 0.53 -4.53
C ALA A 172 15.13 1.50 -5.33
N PHE A 173 15.99 1.00 -6.21
CA PHE A 173 16.82 1.81 -7.10
C PHE A 173 15.99 2.65 -8.05
N ARG A 174 14.92 2.08 -8.64
CA ARG A 174 13.99 2.83 -9.50
C ARG A 174 13.35 3.99 -8.72
N SER A 175 12.89 3.73 -7.51
CA SER A 175 12.26 4.77 -6.67
C SER A 175 13.25 5.86 -6.28
N LEU A 176 14.47 5.47 -5.92
CA LEU A 176 15.55 6.40 -5.59
C LEU A 176 15.94 7.26 -6.79
N PHE A 177 16.11 6.64 -7.96
CA PHE A 177 16.44 7.35 -9.21
C PHE A 177 15.33 8.35 -9.58
N TRP A 178 14.04 7.95 -9.48
CA TRP A 178 12.92 8.84 -9.73
C TRP A 178 12.89 10.05 -8.79
N ASN A 179 13.14 9.81 -7.49
CA ASN A 179 13.18 10.90 -6.50
C ASN A 179 14.34 11.87 -6.78
N ILE A 180 15.55 11.36 -7.13
CA ILE A 180 16.68 12.19 -7.48
C ILE A 180 16.37 13.06 -8.71
N LEU A 181 15.82 12.46 -9.76
CA LEU A 181 15.44 13.21 -10.97
C LEU A 181 14.38 14.29 -10.66
N HIS A 182 13.40 13.96 -9.82
CA HIS A 182 12.36 14.92 -9.45
C HIS A 182 12.94 16.13 -8.68
N VAL A 183 13.88 15.91 -7.77
CA VAL A 183 14.56 16.98 -7.03
C VAL A 183 15.50 17.79 -7.93
N MET A 184 16.12 17.17 -8.94
CA MET A 184 17.04 17.87 -9.85
C MET A 184 16.35 18.66 -10.96
N CYS A 185 15.11 18.29 -11.34
CA CYS A 185 14.38 18.93 -12.44
C CYS A 185 13.38 20.00 -11.98
N PHE A 186 13.13 20.12 -10.67
CA PHE A 186 12.22 21.11 -10.08
C PHE A 186 12.83 21.77 -8.84
#